data_88778ec90f6022e6231697a634b0b42a
#
_entry.id   88778ec90f6022e6231697a634b0b42a
#
_cell.length_a   1.000
_cell.length_b   1.000
_cell.length_c   1.000
_cell.angle_alpha   90.00
_cell.angle_beta   90.00
_cell.angle_gamma   90.00
#
_symmetry.space_group_name_H-M   'P 1'
#
loop_
_entity.id
_entity.type
_entity.pdbx_description
1 polymer ?
#
loop_
_entity_poly.entity_id
_entity_poly.type
_entity_poly.pdbx_seq_one_letter_code
_entity_poly.pdbx_strand_id
1 'polypeptide(L)'
;DIINDILTKGDLAHKSRMQDLIAERKNSLQSAIIPSAHVFAKRAAGAALTLPGWRDEQWHGRTQFKFVQKTAQNFNKSYEDLSGILAKLKKLIFTKDNLFINITADETGLNLCRENILSALNNIPHKSVRARQFLPALPYVRAGIAIPSQVSYVAWVVKTPPYADPSTPFLALVSLSLIHI
;
A
#
# COMPACT_ATOMS: atom_id res chain seq x y z
N ASP A 1 21.75 -4.03 18.48
CA ASP A 1 21.54 -3.59 17.09
C ASP A 1 20.07 -3.18 16.87
N ILE A 2 19.83 -1.87 16.62
CA ILE A 2 18.50 -1.25 16.53
C ILE A 2 17.61 -1.96 15.51
N ILE A 3 18.15 -2.30 14.33
CA ILE A 3 17.36 -2.95 13.25
C ILE A 3 16.90 -4.34 13.70
N ASN A 4 17.79 -5.13 14.30
CA ASN A 4 17.44 -6.45 14.83
C ASN A 4 16.37 -6.35 15.91
N ASP A 5 16.49 -5.39 16.82
CA ASP A 5 15.51 -5.19 17.89
C ASP A 5 14.13 -4.76 17.35
N ILE A 6 14.09 -3.89 16.34
CA ILE A 6 12.83 -3.51 15.67
C ILE A 6 12.18 -4.74 15.02
N LEU A 7 12.95 -5.54 14.28
CA LEU A 7 12.42 -6.70 13.56
C LEU A 7 11.96 -7.83 14.50
N THR A 8 12.71 -8.09 15.56
CA THR A 8 12.47 -9.23 16.45
C THR A 8 11.64 -8.88 17.68
N LYS A 9 11.92 -7.75 18.34
CA LYS A 9 11.31 -7.34 19.61
C LYS A 9 10.23 -6.27 19.48
N GLY A 10 10.08 -5.62 18.29
CA GLY A 10 9.12 -4.55 18.09
C GLY A 10 7.71 -4.97 18.51
N ASP A 11 7.13 -4.22 19.45
CA ASP A 11 5.74 -4.41 19.89
C ASP A 11 4.77 -3.70 18.95
N LEU A 12 4.03 -4.48 18.18
CA LEU A 12 2.98 -3.99 17.29
C LEU A 12 1.60 -3.92 17.97
N ALA A 13 1.51 -4.34 19.24
CA ALA A 13 0.25 -4.41 19.97
C ALA A 13 0.09 -3.30 21.03
N HIS A 14 0.97 -2.29 21.04
CA HIS A 14 0.84 -1.19 22.00
C HIS A 14 -0.42 -0.36 21.70
N LYS A 15 -1.47 -0.57 22.50
CA LYS A 15 -2.84 -0.09 22.24
C LYS A 15 -2.94 1.43 22.04
N SER A 16 -2.36 2.20 22.96
CA SER A 16 -2.40 3.68 22.86
C SER A 16 -1.70 4.16 21.59
N ARG A 17 -0.49 3.66 21.31
CA ARG A 17 0.25 4.05 20.12
C ARG A 17 -0.46 3.68 18.83
N MET A 18 -1.10 2.50 18.78
CA MET A 18 -1.91 2.08 17.64
C MET A 18 -3.10 3.00 17.43
N GLN A 19 -3.77 3.40 18.50
CA GLN A 19 -4.89 4.35 18.44
C GLN A 19 -4.45 5.70 17.88
N ASP A 20 -3.32 6.23 18.34
CA ASP A 20 -2.76 7.50 17.87
C ASP A 20 -2.41 7.44 16.38
N LEU A 21 -1.73 6.38 15.94
CA LEU A 21 -1.35 6.19 14.54
C LEU A 21 -2.57 6.07 13.61
N ILE A 22 -3.63 5.38 14.06
CA ILE A 22 -4.87 5.26 13.29
C ILE A 22 -5.61 6.60 13.21
N ALA A 23 -5.64 7.37 14.30
CA ALA A 23 -6.24 8.70 14.32
C ALA A 23 -5.45 9.67 13.42
N GLU A 24 -4.13 9.68 13.50
CA GLU A 24 -3.25 10.45 12.64
C GLU A 24 -3.46 10.10 11.16
N ARG A 25 -3.47 8.80 10.83
CA ARG A 25 -3.71 8.33 9.47
C ARG A 25 -5.09 8.72 8.94
N LYS A 26 -6.13 8.62 9.77
CA LYS A 26 -7.48 9.08 9.42
C LYS A 26 -7.47 10.57 9.08
N ASN A 27 -6.87 11.40 9.90
CA ASN A 27 -6.82 12.85 9.69
C ASN A 27 -6.03 13.20 8.44
N SER A 28 -4.88 12.57 8.22
CA SER A 28 -4.06 12.73 7.02
C SER A 28 -4.83 12.39 5.74
N LEU A 29 -5.52 11.25 5.70
CA LEU A 29 -6.32 10.86 4.54
C LEU A 29 -7.52 11.80 4.33
N GLN A 30 -8.18 12.22 5.39
CA GLN A 30 -9.31 13.15 5.32
C GLN A 30 -8.88 14.51 4.76
N SER A 31 -7.75 15.04 5.19
CA SER A 31 -7.20 16.30 4.69
C SER A 31 -6.73 16.21 3.24
N ALA A 32 -6.34 15.03 2.77
CA ALA A 32 -5.88 14.81 1.40
C ALA A 32 -7.03 14.70 0.39
N ILE A 33 -8.27 14.43 0.82
CA ILE A 33 -9.39 14.16 -0.10
C ILE A 33 -9.66 15.35 -1.02
N ILE A 34 -9.80 16.56 -0.47
CA ILE A 34 -10.17 17.75 -1.27
C ILE A 34 -9.06 18.13 -2.24
N PRO A 35 -7.79 18.36 -1.81
CA PRO A 35 -6.73 18.79 -2.73
C PRO A 35 -6.32 17.69 -3.72
N SER A 36 -6.57 16.42 -3.40
CA SER A 36 -6.20 15.29 -4.26
C SER A 36 -7.39 14.51 -4.83
N ALA A 37 -8.57 15.15 -4.93
CA ALA A 37 -9.79 14.47 -5.35
C ALA A 37 -9.69 13.84 -6.75
N HIS A 38 -8.95 14.45 -7.68
CA HIS A 38 -8.64 13.90 -8.99
C HIS A 38 -7.84 12.57 -8.90
N VAL A 39 -6.94 12.44 -7.93
CA VAL A 39 -6.18 11.20 -7.71
C VAL A 39 -7.09 10.10 -7.18
N PHE A 40 -7.97 10.41 -6.23
CA PHE A 40 -8.97 9.46 -5.72
C PHE A 40 -9.92 9.01 -6.81
N ALA A 41 -10.39 9.94 -7.67
CA ALA A 41 -11.25 9.61 -8.81
C ALA A 41 -10.54 8.67 -9.79
N LYS A 42 -9.27 8.97 -10.16
CA LYS A 42 -8.46 8.14 -11.05
C LYS A 42 -8.24 6.73 -10.48
N ARG A 43 -7.90 6.61 -9.19
CA ARG A 43 -7.71 5.31 -8.52
C ARG A 43 -9.00 4.48 -8.52
N ALA A 44 -10.12 5.10 -8.14
CA ALA A 44 -11.40 4.42 -8.13
C ALA A 44 -11.80 3.90 -9.52
N ALA A 45 -11.58 4.71 -10.58
CA ALA A 45 -11.83 4.30 -11.95
C ALA A 45 -10.87 3.17 -12.39
N GLY A 46 -9.56 3.29 -12.09
CA GLY A 46 -8.53 2.32 -12.46
C GLY A 46 -8.67 0.95 -11.78
N ALA A 47 -9.33 0.91 -10.62
CA ALA A 47 -9.56 -0.33 -9.88
C ALA A 47 -10.36 -1.39 -10.66
N ALA A 48 -11.16 -0.97 -11.62
CA ALA A 48 -11.96 -1.86 -12.46
C ALA A 48 -11.17 -2.51 -13.61
N LEU A 49 -9.98 -2.00 -13.95
CA LEU A 49 -9.25 -2.43 -15.14
C LEU A 49 -8.20 -3.49 -14.89
N THR A 50 -7.46 -3.37 -13.80
CA THR A 50 -6.29 -4.22 -13.55
C THR A 50 -6.16 -4.59 -12.07
N LEU A 51 -5.50 -5.71 -11.80
CA LEU A 51 -5.16 -6.11 -10.43
C LEU A 51 -4.26 -5.10 -9.70
N PRO A 52 -3.21 -4.51 -10.31
CA PRO A 52 -2.47 -3.41 -9.69
C PRO A 52 -3.34 -2.19 -9.37
N GLY A 53 -4.22 -1.78 -10.26
CA GLY A 53 -5.16 -0.67 -10.02
C GLY A 53 -6.12 -0.97 -8.87
N TRP A 54 -6.65 -2.20 -8.79
CA TRP A 54 -7.46 -2.64 -7.67
C TRP A 54 -6.69 -2.57 -6.34
N ARG A 55 -5.44 -3.04 -6.31
CA ARG A 55 -4.58 -2.96 -5.11
C ARG A 55 -4.27 -1.52 -4.70
N ASP A 56 -3.99 -0.65 -5.66
CA ASP A 56 -3.74 0.77 -5.38
C ASP A 56 -4.97 1.45 -4.75
N GLU A 57 -6.18 1.15 -5.23
CA GLU A 57 -7.42 1.62 -4.60
C GLU A 57 -7.60 1.09 -3.18
N GLN A 58 -7.27 -0.21 -2.92
CA GLN A 58 -7.36 -0.78 -1.58
C GLN A 58 -6.38 -0.12 -0.60
N TRP A 59 -5.18 0.25 -1.04
CA TRP A 59 -4.11 0.75 -0.17
C TRP A 59 -4.05 2.27 -0.05
N HIS A 60 -4.47 3.00 -1.08
CA HIS A 60 -4.31 4.45 -1.17
C HIS A 60 -5.58 5.20 -1.56
N GLY A 61 -6.65 4.47 -1.89
CA GLY A 61 -7.89 5.06 -2.38
C GLY A 61 -8.94 5.25 -1.29
N ARG A 62 -10.18 5.40 -1.76
CA ARG A 62 -11.36 5.55 -0.91
C ARG A 62 -11.60 4.35 0.01
N THR A 63 -11.28 3.14 -0.44
CA THR A 63 -11.43 1.91 0.34
C THR A 63 -10.55 1.97 1.59
N GLN A 64 -9.30 2.38 1.45
CA GLN A 64 -8.41 2.61 2.58
C GLN A 64 -8.95 3.66 3.54
N PHE A 65 -9.41 4.80 3.02
CA PHE A 65 -9.98 5.84 3.86
C PHE A 65 -11.17 5.33 4.69
N LYS A 66 -12.12 4.64 4.06
CA LYS A 66 -13.28 4.06 4.76
C LYS A 66 -12.87 3.04 5.82
N PHE A 67 -11.89 2.19 5.51
CA PHE A 67 -11.36 1.21 6.47
C PHE A 67 -10.77 1.92 7.70
N VAL A 68 -9.87 2.88 7.49
CA VAL A 68 -9.21 3.62 8.58
C VAL A 68 -10.23 4.43 9.39
N GLN A 69 -11.19 5.08 8.73
CA GLN A 69 -12.26 5.83 9.39
C GLN A 69 -13.11 4.93 10.30
N LYS A 70 -13.56 3.78 9.78
CA LYS A 70 -14.34 2.80 10.56
C LYS A 70 -13.56 2.25 11.73
N THR A 71 -12.28 1.97 11.51
CA THR A 71 -11.38 1.46 12.57
C THR A 71 -11.17 2.51 13.66
N ALA A 72 -10.95 3.77 13.29
CA ALA A 72 -10.80 4.87 14.26
C ALA A 72 -12.06 5.06 15.09
N GLN A 73 -13.24 5.01 14.48
CA GLN A 73 -14.54 5.17 15.16
C GLN A 73 -14.84 4.02 16.14
N ASN A 74 -14.40 2.83 15.84
CA ASN A 74 -14.68 1.61 16.60
C ASN A 74 -13.41 0.98 17.19
N PHE A 75 -12.38 1.78 17.49
CA PHE A 75 -11.06 1.28 17.82
C PHE A 75 -11.07 0.23 18.92
N ASN A 76 -11.74 0.46 20.03
CA ASN A 76 -11.78 -0.47 21.16
C ASN A 76 -12.36 -1.84 20.80
N LYS A 77 -13.32 -1.90 19.87
CA LYS A 77 -13.90 -3.17 19.38
C LYS A 77 -13.00 -3.86 18.36
N SER A 78 -12.24 -3.09 17.59
CA SER A 78 -11.39 -3.59 16.50
C SER A 78 -9.96 -3.90 16.94
N TYR A 79 -9.57 -3.48 18.14
CA TYR A 79 -8.18 -3.57 18.61
C TYR A 79 -7.66 -5.00 18.67
N GLU A 80 -8.41 -5.92 19.26
CA GLU A 80 -8.00 -7.32 19.41
C GLU A 80 -7.79 -7.99 18.04
N ASP A 81 -8.72 -7.79 17.11
CA ASP A 81 -8.63 -8.31 15.75
C ASP A 81 -7.42 -7.71 15.01
N LEU A 82 -7.23 -6.40 15.09
CA LEU A 82 -6.10 -5.71 14.48
C LEU A 82 -4.76 -6.21 15.03
N SER A 83 -4.64 -6.26 16.34
CA SER A 83 -3.44 -6.76 17.02
C SER A 83 -3.14 -8.20 16.59
N GLY A 84 -4.14 -9.07 16.56
CA GLY A 84 -4.02 -10.44 16.08
C GLY A 84 -3.59 -10.54 14.61
N ILE A 85 -4.11 -9.69 13.73
CA ILE A 85 -3.74 -9.62 12.31
C ILE A 85 -2.29 -9.14 12.18
N LEU A 86 -1.89 -8.09 12.89
CA LEU A 86 -0.53 -7.55 12.85
C LEU A 86 0.50 -8.58 13.35
N ALA A 87 0.17 -9.30 14.42
CA ALA A 87 1.03 -10.38 14.93
C ALA A 87 1.21 -11.52 13.90
N LYS A 88 0.13 -11.89 13.18
CA LYS A 88 0.20 -12.87 12.10
C LYS A 88 1.03 -12.35 10.92
N LEU A 89 0.82 -11.10 10.51
CA LEU A 89 1.60 -10.47 9.45
C LEU A 89 3.08 -10.37 9.80
N LYS A 90 3.42 -9.99 11.03
CA LYS A 90 4.81 -9.98 11.50
C LYS A 90 5.47 -11.34 11.30
N LYS A 91 4.80 -12.42 11.73
CA LYS A 91 5.31 -13.81 11.58
C LYS A 91 5.40 -14.30 10.13
N LEU A 92 4.64 -13.70 9.21
CA LEU A 92 4.68 -14.06 7.78
C LEU A 92 5.74 -13.27 7.02
N ILE A 93 5.93 -12.01 7.36
CA ILE A 93 6.80 -11.07 6.62
C ILE A 93 8.24 -11.20 7.09
N PHE A 94 8.48 -11.19 8.42
CA PHE A 94 9.82 -11.20 8.99
C PHE A 94 10.36 -12.64 9.11
N THR A 95 10.73 -13.20 7.96
CA THR A 95 11.36 -14.52 7.83
C THR A 95 12.59 -14.41 6.95
N LYS A 96 13.59 -15.29 7.13
CA LYS A 96 14.79 -15.31 6.28
C LYS A 96 14.46 -15.49 4.80
N ASP A 97 13.42 -16.30 4.51
CA ASP A 97 13.03 -16.62 3.14
C ASP A 97 12.40 -15.43 2.38
N ASN A 98 11.94 -14.40 3.10
CA ASN A 98 11.41 -13.16 2.52
C ASN A 98 12.41 -12.00 2.55
N LEU A 99 13.61 -12.21 3.09
CA LEU A 99 14.57 -11.15 3.29
C LEU A 99 15.51 -11.05 2.09
N PHE A 100 15.59 -9.85 1.53
CA PHE A 100 16.58 -9.48 0.54
C PHE A 100 17.41 -8.31 1.07
N ILE A 101 18.73 -8.43 1.06
CA ILE A 101 19.65 -7.40 1.52
C ILE A 101 20.56 -7.02 0.36
N ASN A 102 20.58 -5.73 0.03
CA ASN A 102 21.51 -5.15 -0.94
C ASN A 102 22.47 -4.21 -0.21
N ILE A 103 23.78 -4.41 -0.42
CA ILE A 103 24.83 -3.61 0.22
C ILE A 103 25.77 -3.12 -0.86
N THR A 104 26.06 -1.82 -0.83
CA THR A 104 27.06 -1.17 -1.66
C THR A 104 28.10 -0.54 -0.76
N ALA A 105 29.33 -1.05 -0.77
CA ALA A 105 30.45 -0.55 0.01
C ALA A 105 31.77 -0.95 -0.67
N ASP A 106 32.89 -0.45 -0.18
CA ASP A 106 34.20 -0.98 -0.52
C ASP A 106 34.42 -2.39 0.06
N GLU A 107 35.49 -3.05 -0.33
CA GLU A 107 35.76 -4.44 0.06
C GLU A 107 35.83 -4.62 1.59
N THR A 108 36.47 -3.67 2.28
CA THR A 108 36.58 -3.68 3.75
C THR A 108 35.20 -3.54 4.40
N GLY A 109 34.41 -2.60 3.93
CA GLY A 109 33.05 -2.36 4.38
C GLY A 109 32.13 -3.53 4.10
N LEU A 110 32.24 -4.20 2.93
CA LEU A 110 31.45 -5.38 2.59
C LEU A 110 31.72 -6.53 3.56
N ASN A 111 33.01 -6.79 3.89
CA ASN A 111 33.39 -7.86 4.82
C ASN A 111 32.83 -7.57 6.22
N LEU A 112 32.98 -6.36 6.72
CA LEU A 112 32.43 -5.96 8.02
C LEU A 112 30.90 -6.04 8.07
N CYS A 113 30.22 -5.58 7.03
CA CYS A 113 28.77 -5.67 6.91
C CYS A 113 28.28 -7.10 6.86
N ARG A 114 28.96 -7.97 6.13
CA ARG A 114 28.60 -9.39 5.99
C ARG A 114 28.56 -10.11 7.33
N GLU A 115 29.59 -9.96 8.14
CA GLU A 115 29.68 -10.60 9.46
C GLU A 115 28.57 -10.11 10.41
N ASN A 116 28.38 -8.79 10.47
CA ASN A 116 27.36 -8.18 11.31
C ASN A 116 25.94 -8.58 10.89
N ILE A 117 25.66 -8.65 9.58
CA ILE A 117 24.35 -9.03 9.05
C ILE A 117 24.09 -10.51 9.31
N LEU A 118 25.06 -11.40 9.05
CA LEU A 118 24.89 -12.82 9.32
C LEU A 118 24.58 -13.08 10.79
N SER A 119 25.27 -12.37 11.69
CA SER A 119 24.98 -12.42 13.13
C SER A 119 23.56 -11.96 13.47
N ALA A 120 23.11 -10.82 12.90
CA ALA A 120 21.76 -10.30 13.12
C ALA A 120 20.68 -11.24 12.57
N LEU A 121 20.93 -11.90 11.44
CA LEU A 121 20.00 -12.84 10.82
C LEU A 121 19.77 -14.12 11.62
N ASN A 122 20.67 -14.50 12.52
CA ASN A 122 20.51 -15.72 13.32
C ASN A 122 19.23 -15.73 14.14
N ASN A 123 18.72 -14.55 14.52
CA ASN A 123 17.52 -14.40 15.33
C ASN A 123 16.21 -14.36 14.49
N ILE A 124 16.31 -14.35 13.16
CA ILE A 124 15.15 -14.33 12.27
C ILE A 124 14.77 -15.76 11.89
N PRO A 125 13.51 -16.20 12.05
CA PRO A 125 13.10 -17.56 11.78
C PRO A 125 13.15 -17.90 10.28
N HIS A 126 13.50 -19.14 9.98
CA HIS A 126 13.26 -19.74 8.65
C HIS A 126 11.79 -20.14 8.54
N LYS A 127 11.08 -19.62 7.54
CA LYS A 127 9.72 -20.03 7.27
C LYS A 127 9.38 -19.74 5.82
N SER A 128 9.31 -20.77 5.00
CA SER A 128 8.77 -20.67 3.66
C SER A 128 7.25 -20.50 3.70
N VAL A 129 6.76 -19.47 3.03
CA VAL A 129 5.33 -19.19 2.90
C VAL A 129 4.97 -19.37 1.42
N ARG A 130 4.10 -20.34 1.11
CA ARG A 130 3.56 -20.46 -0.24
C ARG A 130 2.71 -19.25 -0.56
N ALA A 131 3.12 -18.46 -1.55
CA ALA A 131 2.29 -17.41 -2.09
C ALA A 131 1.02 -18.02 -2.71
N ARG A 132 -0.15 -17.59 -2.25
CA ARG A 132 -1.42 -17.87 -2.92
C ARG A 132 -1.68 -16.77 -3.93
N GLN A 133 -1.94 -17.14 -5.18
CA GLN A 133 -2.50 -16.18 -6.13
C GLN A 133 -3.90 -15.79 -5.67
N PHE A 134 -4.05 -14.51 -5.33
CA PHE A 134 -5.34 -13.92 -5.03
C PHE A 134 -5.77 -13.12 -6.26
N LEU A 135 -6.81 -13.59 -6.93
CA LEU A 135 -7.43 -12.91 -8.06
C LEU A 135 -8.82 -12.45 -7.62
N PRO A 136 -8.96 -11.21 -7.14
CA PRO A 136 -10.27 -10.67 -6.82
C PRO A 136 -11.08 -10.45 -8.11
N ALA A 137 -12.41 -10.55 -8.01
CA ALA A 137 -13.27 -10.00 -9.03
C ALA A 137 -13.09 -8.48 -9.05
N LEU A 138 -12.72 -7.93 -10.21
CA LEU A 138 -12.55 -6.49 -10.35
C LEU A 138 -13.92 -5.81 -10.38
N PRO A 139 -14.18 -4.81 -9.52
CA PRO A 139 -15.48 -4.17 -9.46
C PRO A 139 -15.67 -3.26 -10.67
N TYR A 140 -16.80 -3.39 -11.35
CA TYR A 140 -17.24 -2.36 -12.29
C TYR A 140 -18.09 -1.34 -11.52
N VAL A 141 -17.54 -0.16 -11.26
CA VAL A 141 -18.21 0.84 -10.44
C VAL A 141 -18.38 2.16 -11.24
N ARG A 142 -19.62 2.54 -11.47
CA ARG A 142 -19.96 3.93 -11.76
C ARG A 142 -20.34 4.58 -10.43
N ALA A 143 -19.51 5.45 -9.89
CA ALA A 143 -19.76 6.08 -8.60
C ALA A 143 -19.51 7.57 -8.65
N GLY A 144 -20.45 8.33 -8.11
CA GLY A 144 -20.26 9.73 -7.73
C GLY A 144 -19.89 9.82 -6.26
N ILE A 145 -18.95 10.71 -5.93
CA ILE A 145 -18.54 10.98 -4.55
C ILE A 145 -18.71 12.47 -4.33
N ALA A 146 -19.63 12.84 -3.43
CA ALA A 146 -19.80 14.22 -3.02
C ALA A 146 -18.69 14.63 -2.04
N ILE A 147 -18.02 15.72 -2.33
CA ILE A 147 -17.03 16.36 -1.46
C ILE A 147 -17.32 17.86 -1.41
N PRO A 148 -16.99 18.58 -0.30
CA PRO A 148 -17.15 20.03 -0.20
C PRO A 148 -16.07 20.75 -1.02
N SER A 149 -16.23 20.77 -2.35
CA SER A 149 -15.31 21.40 -3.31
C SER A 149 -16.09 22.24 -4.30
N GLN A 150 -15.51 23.34 -4.75
CA GLN A 150 -16.06 24.19 -5.80
C GLN A 150 -15.85 23.63 -7.21
N VAL A 151 -15.02 22.60 -7.34
CA VAL A 151 -14.68 21.97 -8.63
C VAL A 151 -15.08 20.50 -8.60
N SER A 152 -15.50 20.00 -9.77
CA SER A 152 -15.80 18.60 -9.98
C SER A 152 -14.69 17.92 -10.77
N TYR A 153 -14.37 16.70 -10.39
CA TYR A 153 -13.38 15.87 -11.09
C TYR A 153 -14.06 14.65 -11.68
N VAL A 154 -13.83 14.42 -12.97
CA VAL A 154 -14.28 13.23 -13.68
C VAL A 154 -13.06 12.41 -14.08
N ALA A 155 -13.04 11.15 -13.74
CA ALA A 155 -12.02 10.21 -14.19
C ALA A 155 -12.69 9.15 -15.06
N TRP A 156 -12.18 9.02 -16.25
CA TRP A 156 -12.57 7.98 -17.21
C TRP A 156 -11.34 7.16 -17.55
N VAL A 157 -11.46 5.85 -17.49
CA VAL A 157 -10.39 4.91 -17.78
C VAL A 157 -10.84 3.88 -18.80
N VAL A 158 -9.97 3.56 -19.71
CA VAL A 158 -10.19 2.56 -20.75
C VAL A 158 -9.05 1.55 -20.77
N LYS A 159 -9.37 0.34 -21.17
CA LYS A 159 -8.34 -0.68 -21.40
C LYS A 159 -7.56 -0.34 -22.66
N THR A 160 -6.24 -0.31 -22.55
CA THR A 160 -5.35 -0.02 -23.67
C THR A 160 -4.42 -1.21 -23.93
N PRO A 161 -3.80 -1.29 -25.12
CA PRO A 161 -2.69 -2.21 -25.36
C PRO A 161 -1.54 -2.01 -24.37
N PRO A 162 -0.70 -3.03 -24.17
CA PRO A 162 0.51 -2.93 -23.35
C PRO A 162 1.47 -1.87 -23.90
N TYR A 163 2.32 -1.31 -23.04
CA TYR A 163 3.29 -0.26 -23.43
C TYR A 163 4.18 -0.63 -24.63
N ALA A 164 4.56 -1.90 -24.75
CA ALA A 164 5.38 -2.40 -25.87
C ALA A 164 4.62 -2.62 -27.18
N ASP A 165 3.30 -2.42 -27.22
CA ASP A 165 2.49 -2.58 -28.43
C ASP A 165 2.78 -1.44 -29.40
N PRO A 166 2.99 -1.74 -30.74
CA PRO A 166 3.25 -0.72 -31.74
C PRO A 166 2.17 0.35 -31.88
N SER A 167 0.95 0.07 -31.46
CA SER A 167 -0.18 1.05 -31.48
C SER A 167 -0.16 2.02 -30.30
N THR A 168 0.62 1.78 -29.25
CA THR A 168 0.67 2.61 -28.03
C THR A 168 1.02 4.08 -28.29
N PRO A 169 1.93 4.46 -29.20
CA PRO A 169 2.20 5.86 -29.52
C PRO A 169 0.97 6.64 -30.01
N PHE A 170 0.04 6.00 -30.71
CA PHE A 170 -1.20 6.65 -31.15
C PHE A 170 -2.11 7.05 -29.99
N LEU A 171 -2.05 6.31 -28.87
CA LEU A 171 -2.83 6.66 -27.66
C LEU A 171 -2.30 7.94 -27.00
N ALA A 172 -0.99 8.19 -27.07
CA ALA A 172 -0.41 9.45 -26.60
C ALA A 172 -0.91 10.64 -27.43
N LEU A 173 -1.01 10.49 -28.74
CA LEU A 173 -1.59 11.51 -29.64
C LEU A 173 -3.06 11.79 -29.32
N VAL A 174 -3.86 10.75 -29.08
CA VAL A 174 -5.28 10.91 -28.69
C VAL A 174 -5.39 11.63 -27.35
N SER A 175 -4.55 11.31 -26.37
CA SER A 175 -4.57 11.96 -25.05
C SER A 175 -4.21 13.45 -25.15
N LEU A 176 -3.24 13.81 -25.98
CA LEU A 176 -2.88 15.21 -26.26
C LEU A 176 -4.01 15.98 -26.95
N SER A 177 -4.72 15.33 -27.88
CA SER A 177 -5.88 15.92 -28.55
C SER A 177 -7.04 16.27 -27.61
N LEU A 178 -7.25 15.46 -26.56
CA LEU A 178 -8.32 15.71 -25.57
C LEU A 178 -8.00 16.85 -24.57
N ILE A 179 -6.75 17.28 -24.46
CA ILE A 179 -6.37 18.41 -23.59
C ILE A 179 -6.76 19.76 -24.22
N HIS A 180 -6.99 19.82 -25.52
CA HIS A 180 -7.31 21.04 -26.27
C HIS A 180 -8.79 21.22 -26.56
N ILE A 181 -9.66 20.38 -26.03
CA ILE A 181 -11.11 20.55 -26.07
C ILE A 181 -11.56 21.10 -24.70
#